data_cb8d4ea7971531cb61931f32d82fab30
#
_entry.id   cb8d4ea7971531cb61931f32d82fab30
#
_cell.length_a   1.000
_cell.length_b   1.000
_cell.length_c   1.000
_cell.angle_alpha   90.00
_cell.angle_beta   90.00
_cell.angle_gamma   90.00
#
_symmetry.space_group_name_H-M   'P 1'
#
loop_
_entity.id
_entity.type
_entity.pdbx_description
1 polymer ?
#
loop_
_entity_poly.entity_id
_entity_poly.type
_entity_poly.pdbx_seq_one_letter_code
_entity_poly.pdbx_strand_id
1 'polypeptide(L)'
;SVAAQIAEASENWAVIQTSSGQTAKLAEEIAAGIAETVKTHDEFMANANNEEFNTLKLAVEKLRRSETDWANTLVGLLDLVYRLERSAVASGKEQFIETMSQFQGQCREIARRVGLVAFEAEPGTAFNSEDHVLPDGESADAGAAVSETRLPGFRLQGKLVRKPLVVVN
;
A
#
# COMPACT_ATOMS: atom_id res chain seq x y z
N SER A 1 16.64 -58.85 64.83
CA SER A 1 17.87 -59.44 64.27
C SER A 1 18.23 -58.70 63.00
N VAL A 2 19.48 -58.72 62.60
CA VAL A 2 19.99 -58.06 61.37
C VAL A 2 19.24 -58.55 60.12
N ALA A 3 18.84 -59.82 60.07
CA ALA A 3 18.05 -60.39 58.94
C ALA A 3 16.64 -59.74 58.78
N ALA A 4 15.99 -59.37 59.93
CA ALA A 4 14.70 -58.71 59.88
C ALA A 4 14.83 -57.27 59.36
N GLN A 5 15.90 -56.56 59.75
CA GLN A 5 16.18 -55.21 59.24
C GLN A 5 16.54 -55.18 57.79
N ILE A 6 17.25 -56.20 57.27
CA ILE A 6 17.55 -56.35 55.81
C ILE A 6 16.28 -56.64 55.00
N ALA A 7 15.37 -57.46 55.50
CA ALA A 7 14.10 -57.78 54.86
C ALA A 7 13.22 -56.52 54.79
N GLU A 8 13.08 -55.77 55.85
CA GLU A 8 12.32 -54.50 55.90
C GLU A 8 12.92 -53.41 54.97
N ALA A 9 14.26 -53.29 54.96
CA ALA A 9 14.94 -52.38 54.03
C ALA A 9 14.76 -52.78 52.56
N SER A 10 14.76 -54.10 52.27
CA SER A 10 14.49 -54.60 50.89
C SER A 10 13.06 -54.34 50.43
N GLU A 11 12.07 -54.48 51.33
CA GLU A 11 10.65 -54.22 51.04
C GLU A 11 10.44 -52.71 50.83
N ASN A 12 10.99 -51.86 51.66
CA ASN A 12 10.96 -50.41 51.51
C ASN A 12 11.65 -49.98 50.19
N TRP A 13 12.74 -50.61 49.84
CA TRP A 13 13.42 -50.35 48.57
C TRP A 13 12.56 -50.71 47.35
N ALA A 14 11.84 -51.82 47.37
CA ALA A 14 10.92 -52.22 46.31
C ALA A 14 9.76 -51.23 46.14
N VAL A 15 9.20 -50.73 47.25
CA VAL A 15 8.14 -49.67 47.26
C VAL A 15 8.65 -48.37 46.66
N ILE A 16 9.85 -47.94 47.07
CA ILE A 16 10.50 -46.74 46.53
C ILE A 16 10.73 -46.88 45.01
N GLN A 17 11.24 -48.05 44.58
CA GLN A 17 11.48 -48.31 43.18
C GLN A 17 10.20 -48.30 42.35
N THR A 18 9.09 -48.84 42.86
CA THR A 18 7.77 -48.82 42.19
C THR A 18 7.22 -47.41 42.14
N SER A 19 7.28 -46.64 43.22
CA SER A 19 6.85 -45.25 43.27
C SER A 19 7.68 -44.36 42.36
N SER A 20 9.02 -44.58 42.32
CA SER A 20 9.90 -43.84 41.40
C SER A 20 9.57 -44.13 39.91
N GLY A 21 9.27 -45.40 39.60
CA GLY A 21 8.83 -45.79 38.24
C GLY A 21 7.49 -45.17 37.84
N GLN A 22 6.53 -45.10 38.76
CA GLN A 22 5.26 -44.42 38.55
C GLN A 22 5.44 -42.90 38.36
N THR A 23 6.29 -42.29 39.17
CA THR A 23 6.60 -40.86 39.02
C THR A 23 7.27 -40.54 37.70
N ALA A 24 8.21 -41.40 37.25
CA ALA A 24 8.85 -41.22 35.96
C ALA A 24 7.84 -41.32 34.80
N LYS A 25 6.91 -42.30 34.84
CA LYS A 25 5.84 -42.43 33.87
C LYS A 25 4.90 -41.21 33.84
N LEU A 26 4.49 -40.72 34.99
CA LEU A 26 3.67 -39.52 35.10
C LEU A 26 4.40 -38.29 34.54
N ALA A 27 5.70 -38.17 34.79
CA ALA A 27 6.51 -37.08 34.24
C ALA A 27 6.60 -37.15 32.69
N GLU A 28 6.74 -38.36 32.12
CA GLU A 28 6.70 -38.55 30.65
C GLU A 28 5.32 -38.16 30.05
N GLU A 29 4.22 -38.58 30.70
CA GLU A 29 2.87 -38.24 30.25
C GLU A 29 2.63 -36.74 30.30
N ILE A 30 3.04 -36.07 31.36
CA ILE A 30 2.96 -34.62 31.50
C ILE A 30 3.83 -33.91 30.46
N ALA A 31 5.05 -34.37 30.22
CA ALA A 31 5.95 -33.81 29.24
C ALA A 31 5.37 -33.93 27.83
N ALA A 32 4.80 -35.09 27.48
CA ALA A 32 4.12 -35.32 26.22
C ALA A 32 2.89 -34.42 26.05
N GLY A 33 2.07 -34.26 27.10
CA GLY A 33 0.92 -33.35 27.11
C GLY A 33 1.30 -31.87 26.94
N ILE A 34 2.37 -31.46 27.57
CA ILE A 34 2.91 -30.09 27.41
C ILE A 34 3.42 -29.88 25.98
N ALA A 35 4.16 -30.84 25.43
CA ALA A 35 4.67 -30.74 24.05
C ALA A 35 3.54 -30.64 23.02
N GLU A 36 2.46 -31.40 23.18
CA GLU A 36 1.28 -31.32 22.31
C GLU A 36 0.54 -29.99 22.46
N THR A 37 0.38 -29.50 23.71
CA THR A 37 -0.24 -28.21 23.97
C THR A 37 0.57 -27.06 23.36
N VAL A 38 1.88 -27.07 23.48
CA VAL A 38 2.78 -26.08 22.87
C VAL A 38 2.63 -26.10 21.35
N LYS A 39 2.65 -27.29 20.75
CA LYS A 39 2.50 -27.43 19.28
C LYS A 39 1.17 -26.89 18.78
N THR A 40 0.07 -27.25 19.43
CA THR A 40 -1.27 -26.74 19.05
C THR A 40 -1.38 -25.23 19.26
N HIS A 41 -0.76 -24.69 20.29
CA HIS A 41 -0.70 -23.23 20.51
C HIS A 41 0.10 -22.53 19.41
N ASP A 42 1.27 -23.07 19.03
CA ASP A 42 2.10 -22.50 17.96
C ASP A 42 1.38 -22.53 16.61
N GLU A 43 0.68 -23.62 16.28
CA GLU A 43 -0.15 -23.73 15.09
C GLU A 43 -1.30 -22.72 15.10
N PHE A 44 -1.97 -22.55 16.23
CA PHE A 44 -3.03 -21.57 16.39
C PHE A 44 -2.51 -20.14 16.21
N MET A 45 -1.40 -19.79 16.83
CA MET A 45 -0.77 -18.47 16.72
C MET A 45 -0.30 -18.18 15.30
N ALA A 46 0.29 -19.18 14.61
CA ALA A 46 0.71 -19.03 13.22
C ALA A 46 -0.48 -18.77 12.29
N ASN A 47 -1.59 -19.50 12.48
CA ASN A 47 -2.81 -19.32 11.69
C ASN A 47 -3.46 -17.95 11.96
N ALA A 48 -3.60 -17.54 13.22
CA ALA A 48 -4.15 -16.24 13.61
C ALA A 48 -3.32 -15.07 13.02
N ASN A 49 -2.00 -15.14 13.11
CA ASN A 49 -1.11 -14.15 12.52
C ASN A 49 -1.25 -14.08 10.98
N ASN A 50 -1.38 -15.22 10.30
CA ASN A 50 -1.56 -15.26 8.86
C ASN A 50 -2.91 -14.66 8.43
N GLU A 51 -3.99 -14.92 9.16
CA GLU A 51 -5.32 -14.34 8.90
C GLU A 51 -5.31 -12.83 9.10
N GLU A 52 -4.73 -12.34 10.19
CA GLU A 52 -4.58 -10.92 10.47
C GLU A 52 -3.74 -10.21 9.41
N PHE A 53 -2.60 -10.80 9.02
CA PHE A 53 -1.74 -10.28 7.97
C PHE A 53 -2.47 -10.20 6.62
N ASN A 54 -3.20 -11.22 6.23
CA ASN A 54 -3.98 -11.24 5.00
C ASN A 54 -5.11 -10.20 5.00
N THR A 55 -5.81 -10.06 6.13
CA THR A 55 -6.85 -9.04 6.31
C THR A 55 -6.28 -7.64 6.19
N LEU A 56 -5.14 -7.37 6.84
CA LEU A 56 -4.46 -6.10 6.77
C LEU A 56 -3.98 -5.78 5.35
N LYS A 57 -3.41 -6.78 4.65
CA LYS A 57 -2.98 -6.64 3.26
C LYS A 57 -4.14 -6.27 2.33
N LEU A 58 -5.28 -6.94 2.46
CA LEU A 58 -6.49 -6.63 1.69
C LEU A 58 -7.02 -5.22 2.00
N ALA A 59 -7.00 -4.80 3.26
CA ALA A 59 -7.40 -3.44 3.65
C ALA A 59 -6.49 -2.38 3.03
N VAL A 60 -5.16 -2.60 3.04
CA VAL A 60 -4.18 -1.70 2.41
C VAL A 60 -4.38 -1.63 0.89
N GLU A 61 -4.61 -2.76 0.24
CA GLU A 61 -4.89 -2.78 -1.21
C GLU A 61 -6.18 -2.04 -1.56
N LYS A 62 -7.24 -2.21 -0.76
CA LYS A 62 -8.50 -1.48 -0.92
C LYS A 62 -8.31 0.03 -0.76
N LEU A 63 -7.55 0.46 0.26
CA LEU A 63 -7.22 1.87 0.48
C LEU A 63 -6.44 2.46 -0.70
N ARG A 64 -5.44 1.74 -1.22
CA ARG A 64 -4.66 2.19 -2.39
C ARG A 64 -5.50 2.33 -3.65
N ARG A 65 -6.44 1.41 -3.89
CA ARG A 65 -7.38 1.52 -5.02
C ARG A 65 -8.27 2.75 -4.85
N SER A 66 -8.84 2.92 -3.68
CA SER A 66 -9.68 4.08 -3.36
C SER A 66 -8.90 5.40 -3.52
N GLU A 67 -7.64 5.45 -3.08
CA GLU A 67 -6.76 6.61 -3.27
C GLU A 67 -6.55 6.92 -4.76
N THR A 68 -6.31 5.90 -5.57
CA THR A 68 -6.15 6.07 -7.02
C THR A 68 -7.44 6.54 -7.68
N ASP A 69 -8.58 5.99 -7.31
CA ASP A 69 -9.88 6.32 -7.91
C ASP A 69 -10.28 7.78 -7.61
N TRP A 70 -10.14 8.22 -6.36
CA TRP A 70 -10.44 9.62 -6.03
C TRP A 70 -9.42 10.59 -6.63
N ALA A 71 -8.13 10.22 -6.72
CA ALA A 71 -7.13 11.04 -7.38
C ALA A 71 -7.47 11.24 -8.87
N ASN A 72 -7.85 10.17 -9.59
CA ASN A 72 -8.29 10.25 -10.97
C ASN A 72 -9.56 11.11 -11.14
N THR A 73 -10.51 10.99 -10.21
CA THR A 73 -11.72 11.83 -10.20
C THR A 73 -11.35 13.31 -10.03
N LEU A 74 -10.47 13.62 -9.11
CA LEU A 74 -10.00 14.99 -8.87
C LEU A 74 -9.23 15.55 -10.08
N VAL A 75 -8.38 14.74 -10.71
CA VAL A 75 -7.70 15.09 -11.97
C VAL A 75 -8.72 15.42 -13.06
N GLY A 76 -9.79 14.60 -13.21
CA GLY A 76 -10.86 14.88 -14.15
C GLY A 76 -11.58 16.22 -13.91
N LEU A 77 -11.83 16.57 -12.64
CA LEU A 77 -12.40 17.88 -12.27
C LEU A 77 -11.43 19.03 -12.60
N LEU A 78 -10.15 18.87 -12.31
CA LEU A 78 -9.14 19.90 -12.64
C LEU A 78 -8.98 20.09 -14.15
N ASP A 79 -9.15 19.04 -14.96
CA ASP A 79 -9.17 19.15 -16.41
C ASP A 79 -10.35 19.98 -16.94
N LEU A 80 -11.53 19.83 -16.31
CA LEU A 80 -12.67 20.67 -16.68
C LEU A 80 -12.41 22.13 -16.36
N VAL A 81 -11.80 22.41 -15.19
CA VAL A 81 -11.40 23.77 -14.81
C VAL A 81 -10.36 24.34 -15.77
N TYR A 82 -9.38 23.53 -16.18
CA TYR A 82 -8.35 23.94 -17.13
C TYR A 82 -8.94 24.25 -18.53
N ARG A 83 -9.85 23.40 -19.00
CA ARG A 83 -10.55 23.64 -20.28
C ARG A 83 -11.43 24.90 -20.22
N LEU A 84 -12.07 25.13 -19.10
CA LEU A 84 -12.91 26.32 -18.89
C LEU A 84 -12.06 27.59 -18.92
N GLU A 85 -10.91 27.59 -18.29
CA GLU A 85 -9.96 28.73 -18.32
C GLU A 85 -9.47 28.97 -19.75
N ARG A 86 -9.06 27.93 -20.49
CA ARG A 86 -8.68 28.07 -21.92
C ARG A 86 -9.84 28.63 -22.79
N SER A 87 -11.06 28.22 -22.51
CA SER A 87 -12.25 28.76 -23.20
C SER A 87 -12.48 30.24 -22.85
N ALA A 88 -12.19 30.64 -21.59
CA ALA A 88 -12.27 32.04 -21.20
C ALA A 88 -11.22 32.87 -21.96
N VAL A 89 -9.98 32.40 -22.06
CA VAL A 89 -8.92 33.04 -22.85
C VAL A 89 -9.34 33.20 -24.31
N ALA A 90 -9.90 32.14 -24.92
CA ALA A 90 -10.39 32.20 -26.30
C ALA A 90 -11.57 33.17 -26.52
N SER A 91 -12.33 33.49 -25.48
CA SER A 91 -13.45 34.45 -25.53
C SER A 91 -13.02 35.90 -25.69
N GLY A 92 -11.76 36.23 -25.34
CA GLY A 92 -11.21 37.59 -25.36
C GLY A 92 -11.81 38.55 -24.33
N LYS A 93 -12.67 38.08 -23.39
CA LYS A 93 -13.31 38.91 -22.36
C LYS A 93 -12.42 39.00 -21.14
N GLU A 94 -11.72 40.09 -20.97
CA GLU A 94 -10.70 40.31 -19.94
C GLU A 94 -11.18 39.97 -18.52
N GLN A 95 -12.35 40.49 -18.10
CA GLN A 95 -12.91 40.20 -16.78
C GLN A 95 -13.24 38.71 -16.58
N PHE A 96 -13.64 37.99 -17.64
CA PHE A 96 -13.93 36.58 -17.58
C PHE A 96 -12.64 35.76 -17.49
N ILE A 97 -11.60 36.15 -18.24
CA ILE A 97 -10.27 35.55 -18.18
C ILE A 97 -9.71 35.66 -16.76
N GLU A 98 -9.72 36.85 -16.20
CA GLU A 98 -9.20 37.10 -14.85
C GLU A 98 -9.94 36.24 -13.80
N THR A 99 -11.28 36.21 -13.84
CA THR A 99 -12.08 35.40 -12.92
C THR A 99 -11.77 33.93 -13.02
N MET A 100 -11.64 33.40 -14.24
CA MET A 100 -11.35 31.98 -14.47
C MET A 100 -9.92 31.60 -14.08
N SER A 101 -8.94 32.48 -14.31
CA SER A 101 -7.56 32.26 -13.87
C SER A 101 -7.45 32.25 -12.36
N GLN A 102 -8.14 33.14 -11.66
CA GLN A 102 -8.21 33.13 -10.19
C GLN A 102 -8.86 31.84 -9.67
N PHE A 103 -9.97 31.42 -10.27
CA PHE A 103 -10.67 30.18 -9.90
C PHE A 103 -9.78 28.94 -10.11
N GLN A 104 -9.10 28.86 -11.24
CA GLN A 104 -8.15 27.79 -11.53
C GLN A 104 -7.01 27.76 -10.51
N GLY A 105 -6.44 28.92 -10.18
CA GLY A 105 -5.40 29.05 -9.17
C GLY A 105 -5.85 28.53 -7.80
N GLN A 106 -7.08 28.86 -7.38
CA GLN A 106 -7.66 28.35 -6.12
C GLN A 106 -7.86 26.82 -6.16
N CYS A 107 -8.36 26.27 -7.27
CA CYS A 107 -8.53 24.83 -7.42
C CYS A 107 -7.18 24.09 -7.36
N ARG A 108 -6.14 24.62 -8.01
CA ARG A 108 -4.78 24.08 -7.93
C ARG A 108 -4.22 24.12 -6.50
N GLU A 109 -4.45 25.20 -5.78
CA GLU A 109 -3.99 25.33 -4.39
C GLU A 109 -4.71 24.32 -3.46
N ILE A 110 -6.01 24.12 -3.63
CA ILE A 110 -6.77 23.10 -2.88
C ILE A 110 -6.24 21.70 -3.19
N ALA A 111 -5.99 21.39 -4.47
CA ALA A 111 -5.41 20.11 -4.88
C ALA A 111 -4.02 19.89 -4.27
N ARG A 112 -3.20 20.94 -4.23
CA ARG A 112 -1.86 20.88 -3.63
C ARG A 112 -1.87 20.54 -2.14
N ARG A 113 -2.89 21.01 -1.38
CA ARG A 113 -3.05 20.70 0.05
C ARG A 113 -3.27 19.21 0.33
N VAL A 114 -3.87 18.48 -0.60
CA VAL A 114 -4.00 17.01 -0.52
C VAL A 114 -2.84 16.27 -1.18
N GLY A 115 -1.81 17.01 -1.62
CA GLY A 115 -0.60 16.44 -2.23
C GLY A 115 -0.71 16.17 -3.73
N LEU A 116 -1.80 16.63 -4.39
CA LEU A 116 -1.96 16.52 -5.84
C LEU A 116 -1.38 17.76 -6.52
N VAL A 117 -0.27 17.59 -7.25
CA VAL A 117 0.49 18.66 -7.89
C VAL A 117 0.42 18.52 -9.40
N ALA A 118 -0.06 19.58 -10.07
CA ALA A 118 -0.02 19.66 -11.53
C ALA A 118 1.39 20.05 -12.00
N PHE A 119 1.81 19.50 -13.14
CA PHE A 119 3.05 19.87 -13.83
C PHE A 119 2.85 19.87 -15.35
N GLU A 120 3.63 20.67 -16.05
CA GLU A 120 3.60 20.79 -17.49
C GLU A 120 4.96 20.37 -18.05
N ALA A 121 4.98 19.91 -19.30
CA ALA A 121 6.22 19.67 -20.00
C ALA A 121 6.78 21.00 -20.52
N GLU A 122 8.06 21.22 -20.34
CA GLU A 122 8.71 22.45 -20.83
C GLU A 122 8.77 22.44 -22.37
N PRO A 123 8.33 23.52 -23.05
CA PRO A 123 8.48 23.64 -24.50
C PRO A 123 9.96 23.48 -24.92
N GLY A 124 10.18 22.73 -25.99
CA GLY A 124 11.52 22.40 -26.49
C GLY A 124 12.15 21.16 -25.87
N THR A 125 11.53 20.54 -24.84
CA THR A 125 11.98 19.25 -24.31
C THR A 125 11.76 18.15 -25.33
N ALA A 126 12.73 17.22 -25.48
CA ALA A 126 12.56 16.06 -26.34
C ALA A 126 11.34 15.21 -25.88
N PHE A 127 10.52 14.81 -26.83
CA PHE A 127 9.40 13.93 -26.53
C PHE A 127 9.91 12.57 -26.03
N ASN A 128 9.32 12.12 -24.93
CA ASN A 128 9.56 10.80 -24.36
C ASN A 128 8.22 10.17 -23.97
N SER A 129 7.89 9.02 -24.52
CA SER A 129 6.65 8.29 -24.24
C SER A 129 6.55 7.79 -22.79
N GLU A 130 7.67 7.75 -22.05
CA GLU A 130 7.65 7.42 -20.63
C GLU A 130 7.14 8.59 -19.77
N ASP A 131 7.36 9.83 -20.21
CA ASP A 131 7.03 11.04 -19.46
C ASP A 131 5.82 11.80 -20.04
N HIS A 132 5.53 11.63 -21.33
CA HIS A 132 4.54 12.40 -22.09
C HIS A 132 3.52 11.49 -22.76
N VAL A 133 2.34 12.03 -23.07
CA VAL A 133 1.28 11.40 -23.88
C VAL A 133 0.93 12.31 -25.03
N LEU A 134 0.74 11.74 -26.21
CA LEU A 134 0.22 12.43 -27.40
C LEU A 134 -1.30 12.31 -27.46
N PRO A 135 -2.00 13.22 -28.17
CA PRO A 135 -3.40 13.06 -28.52
C PRO A 135 -3.65 11.76 -29.29
N ASP A 136 -4.88 11.22 -29.19
CA ASP A 136 -5.27 10.00 -29.88
C ASP A 136 -5.06 10.14 -31.40
N GLY A 137 -4.37 9.18 -31.99
CA GLY A 137 -4.07 9.15 -33.41
C GLY A 137 -2.84 9.94 -33.84
N GLU A 138 -2.15 10.62 -32.94
CA GLU A 138 -0.89 11.29 -33.24
C GLU A 138 0.32 10.38 -32.86
N SER A 139 1.38 10.50 -33.65
CA SER A 139 2.67 9.83 -33.40
C SER A 139 3.78 10.87 -33.46
N ALA A 140 4.81 10.68 -32.65
CA ALA A 140 5.99 11.54 -32.67
C ALA A 140 7.04 10.95 -33.61
N ASP A 141 7.63 11.79 -34.44
CA ASP A 141 8.83 11.43 -35.20
C ASP A 141 10.05 11.33 -34.29
N ALA A 142 11.09 10.63 -34.76
CA ALA A 142 12.34 10.51 -34.01
C ALA A 142 12.97 11.90 -33.83
N GLY A 143 13.10 12.33 -32.57
CA GLY A 143 13.66 13.64 -32.22
C GLY A 143 12.64 14.77 -32.12
N ALA A 144 11.33 14.48 -32.21
CA ALA A 144 10.27 15.47 -31.99
C ALA A 144 10.41 16.14 -30.62
N ALA A 145 10.16 17.44 -30.56
CA ALA A 145 10.20 18.22 -29.33
C ALA A 145 8.80 18.67 -28.92
N VAL A 146 8.56 18.75 -27.62
CA VAL A 146 7.30 19.29 -27.08
C VAL A 146 7.15 20.74 -27.49
N SER A 147 6.04 21.08 -28.16
CA SER A 147 5.71 22.46 -28.51
C SER A 147 4.84 23.12 -27.43
N GLU A 148 3.81 22.41 -26.96
CA GLU A 148 2.96 22.90 -25.88
C GLU A 148 2.37 21.74 -25.07
N THR A 149 1.97 22.02 -23.83
CA THR A 149 1.17 21.12 -23.01
C THR A 149 -0.31 21.44 -23.17
N ARG A 150 -1.09 20.50 -23.71
CA ARG A 150 -2.56 20.63 -23.84
C ARG A 150 -3.30 20.39 -22.55
N LEU A 151 -2.88 19.38 -21.78
CA LEU A 151 -3.40 19.08 -20.45
C LEU A 151 -2.22 18.79 -19.52
N PRO A 152 -2.20 19.33 -18.30
CA PRO A 152 -1.13 19.10 -17.36
C PRO A 152 -1.07 17.64 -16.90
N GLY A 153 0.13 17.17 -16.58
CA GLY A 153 0.34 15.97 -15.80
C GLY A 153 0.04 16.20 -14.33
N PHE A 154 -0.13 15.10 -13.58
CA PHE A 154 -0.41 15.17 -12.14
C PHE A 154 0.42 14.16 -11.37
N ARG A 155 0.92 14.57 -10.20
CA ARG A 155 1.57 13.72 -9.21
C ARG A 155 0.83 13.83 -7.89
N LEU A 156 0.54 12.69 -7.25
CA LEU A 156 0.01 12.61 -5.90
C LEU A 156 1.14 12.21 -4.95
N GLN A 157 1.48 13.07 -4.01
CA GLN A 157 2.57 12.83 -3.05
C GLN A 157 3.90 12.39 -3.73
N GLY A 158 4.21 12.99 -4.89
CA GLY A 158 5.38 12.68 -5.69
C GLY A 158 5.22 11.49 -6.66
N LYS A 159 4.21 10.65 -6.50
CA LYS A 159 3.92 9.52 -7.38
C LYS A 159 3.15 9.99 -8.61
N LEU A 160 3.55 9.56 -9.80
CA LEU A 160 2.88 9.90 -11.05
C LEU A 160 1.47 9.28 -11.08
N VAL A 161 0.46 10.14 -11.24
CA VAL A 161 -0.95 9.77 -11.46
C VAL A 161 -1.29 9.80 -12.93
N ARG A 162 -0.88 10.87 -13.63
CA ARG A 162 -1.10 11.05 -15.07
C ARG A 162 0.04 11.85 -15.70
N LYS A 163 0.45 11.45 -16.89
CA LYS A 163 1.41 12.17 -17.72
C LYS A 163 0.74 13.39 -18.37
N PRO A 164 1.48 14.46 -18.66
CA PRO A 164 0.98 15.58 -19.42
C PRO A 164 0.66 15.18 -20.87
N LEU A 165 -0.45 15.68 -21.40
CA LEU A 165 -0.82 15.57 -22.80
C LEU A 165 -0.15 16.69 -23.57
N VAL A 166 0.74 16.36 -24.47
CA VAL A 166 1.59 17.33 -25.18
C VAL A 166 1.35 17.31 -26.68
N VAL A 167 1.66 18.42 -27.34
CA VAL A 167 1.79 18.51 -28.79
C VAL A 167 3.27 18.59 -29.13
N VAL A 168 3.67 17.92 -30.19
CA VAL A 168 5.06 17.91 -30.70
C VAL A 168 5.16 18.58 -32.05
N ASN A 169 6.35 19.07 -32.34
CA ASN A 169 6.73 19.63 -33.65
C ASN A 169 7.51 18.63 -34.46
#